data_39a5be41c290e0120a058b9b5f962538
#
_entry.id   39a5be41c290e0120a058b9b5f962538
#
_cell.length_a   1.000
_cell.length_b   1.000
_cell.length_c   1.000
_cell.angle_alpha   90.00
_cell.angle_beta   90.00
_cell.angle_gamma   90.00
#
_symmetry.space_group_name_H-M   'P 1'
#
loop_
_entity.id
_entity.type
_entity.pdbx_description
1 polymer ?
#
loop_
_entity_poly.entity_id
_entity_poly.type
_entity_poly.pdbx_seq_one_letter_code
_entity_poly.pdbx_strand_id
1 'polypeptide(L)'
;MITFKVDEVTPCLKEISTGDIYETEVVRIKRKSILKKYNRNTGWYVNWSKFADDVEVYALVLEGTNDIQGMVAIQKDDCAKAIYVLWGCTAPHNNIWQYGEQRFSGVGGHLLAIASEVSVKYGYEGFLYGEAMDKDLYDYYCDKFGAAYL
;
A
#
# COMPACT_ATOMS: atom_id res chain seq x y z
N MET A 1 -4.81 -11.77 12.49
CA MET A 1 -4.09 -11.07 11.42
C MET A 1 -4.12 -11.95 10.18
N ILE A 2 -4.51 -11.41 9.04
CA ILE A 2 -4.59 -12.16 7.79
C ILE A 2 -3.33 -11.82 6.98
N THR A 3 -2.62 -12.84 6.53
CA THR A 3 -1.45 -12.69 5.65
C THR A 3 -1.72 -13.35 4.29
N PHE A 4 -1.18 -12.77 3.24
CA PHE A 4 -1.26 -13.36 1.89
C PHE A 4 -0.12 -12.83 1.00
N LYS A 5 0.17 -13.53 -0.08
CA LYS A 5 1.11 -13.05 -1.10
C LYS A 5 0.37 -12.16 -2.09
N VAL A 6 0.99 -11.05 -2.45
CA VAL A 6 0.39 -10.03 -3.31
C VAL A 6 0.48 -10.40 -4.78
N ASP A 7 1.61 -10.94 -5.17
CA ASP A 7 1.91 -11.27 -6.56
C ASP A 7 2.67 -12.59 -6.60
N GLU A 8 2.05 -13.59 -7.18
CA GLU A 8 2.67 -14.91 -7.31
C GLU A 8 3.82 -14.92 -8.31
N VAL A 9 3.83 -13.97 -9.26
CA VAL A 9 4.86 -13.89 -10.29
C VAL A 9 6.08 -13.10 -9.79
N THR A 10 5.84 -11.98 -9.08
CA THR A 10 6.90 -11.12 -8.57
C THR A 10 6.62 -10.66 -7.13
N PRO A 11 6.51 -11.60 -6.15
CA PRO A 11 6.16 -11.26 -4.77
C PRO A 11 7.36 -10.70 -4.00
N CYS A 12 8.16 -9.84 -4.60
CA CYS A 12 9.42 -9.38 -4.04
C CYS A 12 9.71 -7.93 -4.36
N LEU A 13 10.58 -7.34 -3.52
CA LEU A 13 11.12 -6.01 -3.71
C LEU A 13 12.61 -6.10 -3.99
N LYS A 14 13.11 -5.15 -4.77
CA LYS A 14 14.54 -5.06 -5.07
C LYS A 14 15.17 -3.94 -4.24
N GLU A 15 16.19 -4.28 -3.47
CA GLU A 15 17.00 -3.29 -2.77
C GLU A 15 17.85 -2.53 -3.79
N ILE A 16 17.74 -1.19 -3.79
CA ILE A 16 18.35 -0.37 -4.84
C ILE A 16 19.87 -0.38 -4.73
N SER A 17 20.41 -0.31 -3.50
CA SER A 17 21.86 -0.19 -3.28
C SER A 17 22.64 -1.47 -3.62
N THR A 18 22.05 -2.64 -3.44
CA THR A 18 22.70 -3.94 -3.61
C THR A 18 22.23 -4.71 -4.83
N GLY A 19 21.01 -4.42 -5.33
CA GLY A 19 20.34 -5.21 -6.34
C GLY A 19 19.76 -6.53 -5.82
N ASP A 20 19.86 -6.79 -4.52
CA ASP A 20 19.31 -7.99 -3.91
C ASP A 20 17.78 -7.96 -3.91
N ILE A 21 17.18 -9.15 -4.00
CA ILE A 21 15.74 -9.34 -4.05
C ILE A 21 15.28 -9.95 -2.73
N TYR A 22 14.23 -9.34 -2.15
CA TYR A 22 13.62 -9.78 -0.89
C TYR A 22 12.17 -10.14 -1.13
N GLU A 23 11.78 -11.31 -0.66
CA GLU A 23 10.38 -11.71 -0.69
C GLU A 23 9.56 -10.89 0.32
N THR A 24 8.28 -10.72 0.03
CA THR A 24 7.39 -9.90 0.84
C THR A 24 6.16 -10.70 1.28
N GLU A 25 5.55 -10.21 2.36
CA GLU A 25 4.26 -10.68 2.86
C GLU A 25 3.34 -9.49 3.07
N VAL A 26 2.05 -9.74 3.05
CA VAL A 26 1.03 -8.74 3.35
C VAL A 26 0.37 -9.07 4.67
N VAL A 27 0.32 -8.08 5.55
CA VAL A 27 -0.25 -8.21 6.88
C VAL A 27 -1.38 -7.20 7.04
N ARG A 28 -2.58 -7.68 7.37
CA ARG A 28 -3.67 -6.79 7.76
C ARG A 28 -3.52 -6.39 9.22
N ILE A 29 -3.45 -5.09 9.49
CA ILE A 29 -3.32 -4.57 10.85
C ILE A 29 -4.70 -4.11 11.33
N LYS A 30 -5.30 -4.87 12.26
CA LYS A 30 -6.63 -4.58 12.82
C LYS A 30 -6.56 -3.76 14.09
N ARG A 31 -5.48 -3.90 14.88
CA ARG A 31 -5.37 -3.26 16.20
C ARG A 31 -4.92 -1.81 16.08
N LYS A 32 -5.75 -0.88 16.53
CA LYS A 32 -5.39 0.55 16.60
C LYS A 32 -4.13 0.80 17.44
N SER A 33 -3.90 -0.01 18.48
CA SER A 33 -2.70 0.11 19.32
C SER A 33 -1.40 -0.13 18.54
N ILE A 34 -1.45 -0.98 17.53
CA ILE A 34 -0.31 -1.20 16.61
C ILE A 34 -0.18 -0.02 15.65
N LEU A 35 -1.28 0.42 15.05
CA LEU A 35 -1.29 1.53 14.10
C LEU A 35 -0.83 2.86 14.71
N LYS A 36 -1.01 3.05 16.02
CA LYS A 36 -0.53 4.25 16.72
C LYS A 36 0.98 4.45 16.65
N LYS A 37 1.74 3.40 16.39
CA LYS A 37 3.20 3.48 16.22
C LYS A 37 3.60 4.14 14.89
N TYR A 38 2.67 4.23 13.94
CA TYR A 38 2.93 4.74 12.60
C TYR A 38 2.14 6.03 12.41
N ASN A 39 2.83 7.16 12.60
CA ASN A 39 2.22 8.48 12.60
C ASN A 39 3.21 9.53 12.05
N ARG A 40 2.78 10.79 12.00
CA ARG A 40 3.61 11.88 11.51
C ARG A 40 4.89 12.07 12.32
N ASN A 41 4.85 11.81 13.63
CA ASN A 41 6.03 11.91 14.49
C ASN A 41 7.05 10.81 14.25
N THR A 42 6.63 9.68 13.68
CA THR A 42 7.52 8.57 13.30
C THR A 42 7.86 8.56 11.81
N GLY A 43 7.58 9.66 11.12
CA GLY A 43 8.00 9.88 9.73
C GLY A 43 6.98 9.52 8.67
N TRP A 44 5.80 9.01 9.04
CA TRP A 44 4.74 8.70 8.11
C TRP A 44 3.95 9.96 7.72
N TYR A 45 3.40 9.97 6.51
CA TYR A 45 2.66 11.12 6.02
C TYR A 45 1.34 11.33 6.77
N VAL A 46 0.73 10.26 7.26
CA VAL A 46 -0.55 10.29 7.97
C VAL A 46 -0.49 9.53 9.30
N ASN A 47 -1.48 9.76 10.15
CA ASN A 47 -1.66 9.02 11.39
C ASN A 47 -2.57 7.82 11.14
N TRP A 48 -1.97 6.64 10.96
CA TRP A 48 -2.68 5.43 10.53
C TRP A 48 -3.77 4.96 11.49
N SER A 49 -3.68 5.30 12.78
CA SER A 49 -4.71 4.96 13.77
C SER A 49 -5.98 5.83 13.70
N LYS A 50 -5.97 6.89 12.89
CA LYS A 50 -7.08 7.85 12.80
C LYS A 50 -8.14 7.49 11.77
N PHE A 51 -7.91 6.48 10.95
CA PHE A 51 -8.93 6.03 10.00
C PHE A 51 -10.12 5.43 10.74
N ALA A 52 -11.30 5.50 10.11
CA ALA A 52 -12.53 4.92 10.66
C ALA A 52 -12.41 3.39 10.82
N ASP A 53 -13.26 2.80 11.67
CA ASP A 53 -13.18 1.37 11.99
C ASP A 53 -13.51 0.45 10.81
N ASP A 54 -14.27 0.93 9.83
CA ASP A 54 -14.58 0.19 8.60
C ASP A 54 -13.48 0.26 7.53
N VAL A 55 -12.43 1.05 7.78
CA VAL A 55 -11.26 1.13 6.92
C VAL A 55 -10.29 0.01 7.27
N GLU A 56 -9.89 -0.75 6.25
CA GLU A 56 -8.92 -1.82 6.39
C GLU A 56 -7.52 -1.30 6.07
N VAL A 57 -6.55 -1.61 6.94
CA VAL A 57 -5.15 -1.22 6.74
C VAL A 57 -4.30 -2.46 6.52
N TYR A 58 -3.57 -2.46 5.42
CA TYR A 58 -2.64 -3.53 5.07
C TYR A 58 -1.22 -2.99 5.02
N ALA A 59 -0.28 -3.77 5.54
CA ALA A 59 1.14 -3.46 5.51
C ALA A 59 1.88 -4.46 4.62
N LEU A 60 2.78 -3.93 3.81
CA LEU A 60 3.75 -4.72 3.06
C LEU A 60 5.01 -4.87 3.92
N VAL A 61 5.37 -6.09 4.25
CA VAL A 61 6.55 -6.39 5.09
C VAL A 61 7.52 -7.30 4.33
N LEU A 62 8.78 -7.27 4.72
CA LEU A 62 9.73 -8.28 4.24
C LEU A 62 9.38 -9.62 4.89
N GLU A 63 9.40 -10.69 4.10
CA GLU A 63 9.01 -12.04 4.55
C GLU A 63 9.77 -12.45 5.81
N GLY A 64 9.02 -12.95 6.80
CA GLY A 64 9.59 -13.40 8.07
C GLY A 64 9.98 -12.27 9.02
N THR A 65 9.62 -11.02 8.73
CA THR A 65 9.94 -9.87 9.57
C THR A 65 8.71 -9.03 9.87
N ASN A 66 8.87 -8.04 10.76
CA ASN A 66 7.89 -6.97 10.99
C ASN A 66 8.35 -5.65 10.35
N ASP A 67 9.24 -5.73 9.37
CA ASP A 67 9.86 -4.58 8.72
C ASP A 67 8.91 -4.04 7.63
N ILE A 68 8.15 -3.00 7.97
CA ILE A 68 7.12 -2.45 7.09
C ILE A 68 7.76 -1.59 6.01
N GLN A 69 7.45 -1.90 4.75
CA GLN A 69 7.93 -1.16 3.59
C GLN A 69 6.92 -0.14 3.07
N GLY A 70 5.66 -0.33 3.35
CA GLY A 70 4.58 0.57 2.99
C GLY A 70 3.27 0.10 3.56
N MET A 71 2.27 0.97 3.56
CA MET A 71 0.92 0.66 4.03
C MET A 71 -0.13 1.25 3.10
N VAL A 72 -1.28 0.60 3.06
CA VAL A 72 -2.44 1.07 2.30
C VAL A 72 -3.69 0.96 3.15
N ALA A 73 -4.50 2.03 3.13
CA ALA A 73 -5.81 2.08 3.77
C ALA A 73 -6.88 2.00 2.69
N ILE A 74 -7.78 1.05 2.83
CA ILE A 74 -8.80 0.76 1.84
C ILE A 74 -10.17 0.61 2.50
N GLN A 75 -11.19 0.84 1.71
CA GLN A 75 -12.57 0.68 2.14
C GLN A 75 -13.37 0.00 1.02
N LYS A 76 -14.17 -0.98 1.39
CA LYS A 76 -15.00 -1.66 0.42
C LYS A 76 -16.20 -0.78 0.04
N ASP A 77 -16.52 -0.75 -1.24
CA ASP A 77 -17.65 0.00 -1.78
C ASP A 77 -18.56 -0.96 -2.57
N ASP A 78 -19.59 -1.45 -1.89
CA ASP A 78 -20.53 -2.41 -2.48
C ASP A 78 -21.36 -1.79 -3.61
N CYS A 79 -21.61 -0.49 -3.57
CA CYS A 79 -22.38 0.19 -4.63
C CYS A 79 -21.58 0.27 -5.92
N ALA A 80 -20.31 0.62 -5.82
CA ALA A 80 -19.42 0.71 -6.97
C ALA A 80 -18.87 -0.66 -7.40
N LYS A 81 -19.00 -1.68 -6.55
CA LYS A 81 -18.36 -2.99 -6.74
C LYS A 81 -16.86 -2.85 -6.95
N ALA A 82 -16.24 -2.06 -6.09
CA ALA A 82 -14.81 -1.74 -6.16
C ALA A 82 -14.27 -1.47 -4.75
N ILE A 83 -12.96 -1.44 -4.64
CA ILE A 83 -12.26 -0.98 -3.43
C ILE A 83 -11.89 0.48 -3.60
N TYR A 84 -12.28 1.29 -2.62
CA TYR A 84 -11.82 2.68 -2.51
C TYR A 84 -10.48 2.71 -1.78
N VAL A 85 -9.47 3.24 -2.44
CA VAL A 85 -8.14 3.43 -1.84
C VAL A 85 -8.09 4.82 -1.20
N LEU A 86 -8.17 4.85 0.14
CA LEU A 86 -8.15 6.12 0.87
C LEU A 86 -6.76 6.72 0.90
N TRP A 87 -5.76 5.89 1.17
CA TRP A 87 -4.38 6.34 1.28
C TRP A 87 -3.41 5.19 1.04
N GLY A 88 -2.34 5.46 0.30
CA GLY A 88 -1.22 4.55 0.14
C GLY A 88 0.07 5.32 0.35
N CYS A 89 0.98 4.79 1.13
CA CYS A 89 2.22 5.47 1.46
C CYS A 89 3.36 4.49 1.67
N THR A 90 4.51 4.79 1.09
CA THR A 90 5.73 4.06 1.39
C THR A 90 6.24 4.43 2.79
N ALA A 91 6.95 3.51 3.42
CA ALA A 91 7.63 3.80 4.70
C ALA A 91 8.65 4.94 4.52
N PRO A 92 9.03 5.63 5.61
CA PRO A 92 9.97 6.76 5.51
C PRO A 92 11.27 6.44 4.76
N HIS A 93 11.83 5.26 4.97
CA HIS A 93 13.07 4.83 4.29
C HIS A 93 12.89 4.49 2.81
N ASN A 94 11.66 4.51 2.30
CA ASN A 94 11.32 4.31 0.89
C ASN A 94 10.66 5.55 0.27
N ASN A 95 10.52 6.64 1.02
CA ASN A 95 9.80 7.83 0.58
C ASN A 95 10.75 8.86 -0.02
N ILE A 96 11.07 8.68 -1.30
CA ILE A 96 11.99 9.56 -2.01
C ILE A 96 11.45 10.98 -2.15
N TRP A 97 10.13 11.13 -2.26
CA TRP A 97 9.49 12.44 -2.44
C TRP A 97 9.61 13.33 -1.21
N GLN A 98 9.47 12.75 -0.01
CA GLN A 98 9.47 13.49 1.25
C GLN A 98 10.87 13.56 1.88
N TYR A 99 11.64 12.45 1.81
CA TYR A 99 12.91 12.32 2.52
C TYR A 99 14.12 12.15 1.61
N GLY A 100 13.91 12.05 0.29
CA GLY A 100 15.01 11.85 -0.66
C GLY A 100 15.68 10.49 -0.55
N GLU A 101 15.04 9.53 0.12
CA GLU A 101 15.58 8.20 0.38
C GLU A 101 14.64 7.13 -0.16
N GLN A 102 15.20 6.13 -0.82
CA GLN A 102 14.47 4.96 -1.29
C GLN A 102 15.36 3.73 -1.19
N ARG A 103 15.05 2.85 -0.23
CA ARG A 103 15.79 1.61 -0.05
C ARG A 103 15.35 0.52 -1.02
N PHE A 104 14.05 0.36 -1.22
CA PHE A 104 13.46 -0.64 -2.10
C PHE A 104 12.67 -0.01 -3.24
N SER A 105 12.74 -0.61 -4.42
CA SER A 105 11.90 -0.26 -5.56
C SER A 105 10.65 -1.15 -5.60
N GLY A 106 9.55 -0.62 -6.15
CA GLY A 106 8.34 -1.39 -6.39
C GLY A 106 7.32 -1.37 -5.26
N VAL A 107 7.56 -0.66 -4.15
CA VAL A 107 6.64 -0.62 -3.00
C VAL A 107 5.27 -0.07 -3.40
N GLY A 108 5.22 1.05 -4.10
CA GLY A 108 3.95 1.68 -4.51
C GLY A 108 3.09 0.75 -5.36
N GLY A 109 3.71 0.07 -6.32
CA GLY A 109 3.01 -0.91 -7.17
C GLY A 109 2.46 -2.08 -6.36
N HIS A 110 3.21 -2.55 -5.37
CA HIS A 110 2.75 -3.61 -4.48
C HIS A 110 1.55 -3.17 -3.63
N LEU A 111 1.51 -1.93 -3.18
CA LEU A 111 0.35 -1.41 -2.42
C LEU A 111 -0.92 -1.43 -3.26
N LEU A 112 -0.85 -1.06 -4.53
CA LEU A 112 -1.99 -1.16 -5.44
C LEU A 112 -2.37 -2.62 -5.72
N ALA A 113 -1.39 -3.50 -5.85
CA ALA A 113 -1.64 -4.93 -6.03
C ALA A 113 -2.34 -5.54 -4.80
N ILE A 114 -1.98 -5.10 -3.59
CA ILE A 114 -2.69 -5.50 -2.36
C ILE A 114 -4.15 -5.10 -2.44
N ALA A 115 -4.44 -3.85 -2.77
CA ALA A 115 -5.81 -3.36 -2.88
C ALA A 115 -6.60 -4.13 -3.95
N SER A 116 -5.99 -4.44 -5.09
CA SER A 116 -6.60 -5.23 -6.15
C SER A 116 -6.90 -6.65 -5.70
N GLU A 117 -5.99 -7.30 -4.98
CA GLU A 117 -6.19 -8.65 -4.45
C GLU A 117 -7.35 -8.67 -3.44
N VAL A 118 -7.46 -7.67 -2.58
CA VAL A 118 -8.59 -7.53 -1.65
C VAL A 118 -9.90 -7.34 -2.43
N SER A 119 -9.88 -6.54 -3.50
CA SER A 119 -11.02 -6.36 -4.40
C SER A 119 -11.51 -7.70 -4.98
N VAL A 120 -10.58 -8.53 -5.46
CA VAL A 120 -10.90 -9.88 -5.95
C VAL A 120 -11.55 -10.72 -4.85
N LYS A 121 -11.01 -10.68 -3.63
CA LYS A 121 -11.55 -11.45 -2.49
C LYS A 121 -12.97 -11.04 -2.11
N TYR A 122 -13.31 -9.77 -2.30
CA TYR A 122 -14.69 -9.28 -2.07
C TYR A 122 -15.62 -9.50 -3.26
N GLY A 123 -15.13 -10.08 -4.35
CA GLY A 123 -15.92 -10.32 -5.54
C GLY A 123 -16.05 -9.13 -6.47
N TYR A 124 -15.14 -8.16 -6.37
CA TYR A 124 -15.15 -6.94 -7.18
C TYR A 124 -14.20 -7.00 -8.37
N GLU A 125 -13.72 -8.18 -8.72
CA GLU A 125 -12.92 -8.44 -9.93
C GLU A 125 -11.62 -7.64 -10.03
N GLY A 126 -11.11 -7.13 -8.92
CA GLY A 126 -9.87 -6.34 -8.89
C GLY A 126 -10.07 -4.85 -9.12
N PHE A 127 -11.30 -4.36 -9.28
CA PHE A 127 -11.56 -2.95 -9.50
C PHE A 127 -11.21 -2.10 -8.27
N LEU A 128 -10.52 -1.00 -8.55
CA LEU A 128 -10.10 0.00 -7.58
C LEU A 128 -10.51 1.38 -8.06
N TYR A 129 -10.70 2.30 -7.11
CA TYR A 129 -10.76 3.72 -7.42
C TYR A 129 -10.21 4.53 -6.25
N GLY A 130 -9.86 5.78 -6.51
CA GLY A 130 -9.33 6.67 -5.50
C GLY A 130 -9.08 8.06 -6.07
N GLU A 131 -8.48 8.92 -5.26
CA GLU A 131 -8.14 10.28 -5.65
C GLU A 131 -6.63 10.45 -5.61
N ALA A 132 -6.06 11.07 -6.64
CA ALA A 132 -4.66 11.47 -6.63
C ALA A 132 -4.53 12.80 -5.89
N MET A 133 -3.47 12.94 -5.07
CA MET A 133 -3.19 14.15 -4.31
C MET A 133 -2.98 15.38 -5.20
N ASP A 134 -2.36 15.18 -6.36
CA ASP A 134 -2.04 16.25 -7.31
C ASP A 134 -1.97 15.68 -8.73
N LYS A 135 -1.75 16.58 -9.69
CA LYS A 135 -1.70 16.22 -11.10
C LYS A 135 -0.51 15.30 -11.43
N ASP A 136 0.64 15.50 -10.79
CA ASP A 136 1.83 14.69 -11.04
C ASP A 136 1.60 13.25 -10.60
N LEU A 137 0.95 13.04 -9.48
CA LEU A 137 0.59 11.71 -8.99
C LEU A 137 -0.49 11.07 -9.88
N TYR A 138 -1.47 11.85 -10.34
CA TYR A 138 -2.47 11.40 -11.31
C TYR A 138 -1.81 10.91 -12.60
N ASP A 139 -0.92 11.71 -13.17
CA ASP A 139 -0.19 11.34 -14.39
C ASP A 139 0.65 10.09 -14.19
N TYR A 140 1.29 9.95 -13.02
CA TYR A 140 2.05 8.76 -12.65
C TYR A 140 1.16 7.51 -12.66
N TYR A 141 -0.02 7.58 -12.05
CA TYR A 141 -0.95 6.45 -12.03
C TYR A 141 -1.45 6.07 -13.44
N CYS A 142 -1.73 7.07 -14.27
CA CYS A 142 -2.15 6.81 -15.65
C CYS A 142 -1.04 6.14 -16.46
N ASP A 143 0.18 6.63 -16.35
CA ASP A 143 1.32 6.15 -17.14
C ASP A 143 1.82 4.78 -16.66
N LYS A 144 1.89 4.56 -15.36
CA LYS A 144 2.47 3.33 -14.78
C LYS A 144 1.46 2.22 -14.58
N PHE A 145 0.21 2.54 -14.26
CA PHE A 145 -0.78 1.55 -13.85
C PHE A 145 -2.04 1.57 -14.71
N GLY A 146 -2.06 2.36 -15.78
CA GLY A 146 -3.19 2.41 -16.68
C GLY A 146 -4.46 2.98 -16.07
N ALA A 147 -4.33 3.82 -15.04
CA ALA A 147 -5.48 4.49 -14.43
C ALA A 147 -6.17 5.41 -15.42
N ALA A 148 -7.48 5.57 -15.28
CA ALA A 148 -8.28 6.44 -16.12
C ALA A 148 -9.14 7.37 -15.23
N TYR A 149 -9.39 8.56 -15.75
CA TYR A 149 -10.30 9.49 -15.09
C TYR A 149 -11.74 8.98 -15.21
N LEU A 150 -12.47 9.03 -14.11
CA LEU A 150 -13.88 8.65 -14.06
C LEU A 150 -14.79 9.87 -14.04
#